data_6f9cf02bed63a9cd91dc353756341b9b
#
_entry.id   6f9cf02bed63a9cd91dc353756341b9b
#
_cell.length_a   1.000
_cell.length_b   1.000
_cell.length_c   1.000
_cell.angle_alpha   90.00
_cell.angle_beta   90.00
_cell.angle_gamma   90.00
#
_symmetry.space_group_name_H-M   'P 1'
#
loop_
_entity.id
_entity.type
_entity.pdbx_description
1 polymer ?
#
loop_
_entity_poly.entity_id
_entity_poly.type
_entity_poly.pdbx_seq_one_letter_code
_entity_poly.pdbx_strand_id
1 'polypeptide(L)'
;MALHKNLGVDIVNHCINDLIPQGAIPLYFLDYLAFGKLDEKVVLEIVEGISEACSKINCAVIGGETATLPGVYNEYDYDVVGFMVGSVTKNNLKSKERVKEGFKLIGMPSSGLHTNGFSLVRSIFDTDSSIKNLSQKVPNEERNLGELLAEPHREYLSDIFTFINDIEAISHITGGGLYKNLPRVFPNNLQAKISKNSWNIPNLFKYIQQKGNLNEKEMFEVFNMGVGLVLIVDPNNSQNIIDQCKDSWLLGELVPKNINEESVVIE
;
A
#
# COMPACT_ATOMS: atom_id res chain seq x y z
N MET A 1 1.60 -20.64 -6.82
CA MET A 1 2.97 -20.37 -6.39
C MET A 1 2.98 -20.53 -4.88
N ALA A 2 3.84 -21.35 -4.30
CA ALA A 2 3.90 -21.52 -2.85
C ALA A 2 4.77 -20.41 -2.22
N LEU A 3 4.21 -19.20 -2.11
CA LEU A 3 4.88 -18.00 -1.56
C LEU A 3 4.16 -17.51 -0.30
N HIS A 4 3.79 -18.43 0.59
CA HIS A 4 2.98 -18.16 1.76
C HIS A 4 3.67 -17.22 2.76
N LYS A 5 5.00 -17.24 2.84
CA LYS A 5 5.80 -16.31 3.66
C LYS A 5 5.54 -14.85 3.27
N ASN A 6 5.38 -14.55 1.97
CA ASN A 6 5.09 -13.19 1.50
C ASN A 6 3.77 -12.66 2.06
N LEU A 7 2.76 -13.52 2.23
CA LEU A 7 1.48 -13.11 2.83
C LEU A 7 1.63 -12.67 4.28
N GLY A 8 2.53 -13.33 5.04
CA GLY A 8 2.87 -12.90 6.40
C GLY A 8 3.55 -11.53 6.42
N VAL A 9 4.44 -11.26 5.46
CA VAL A 9 5.05 -9.94 5.28
C VAL A 9 4.00 -8.90 4.87
N ASP A 10 3.13 -9.25 3.90
CA ASP A 10 2.09 -8.36 3.39
C ASP A 10 1.17 -7.86 4.48
N ILE A 11 0.66 -8.76 5.33
CA ILE A 11 -0.32 -8.37 6.35
C ILE A 11 0.28 -7.42 7.40
N VAL A 12 1.52 -7.62 7.79
CA VAL A 12 2.22 -6.71 8.71
C VAL A 12 2.49 -5.37 8.04
N ASN A 13 3.01 -5.37 6.82
CA ASN A 13 3.35 -4.14 6.09
C ASN A 13 2.09 -3.35 5.73
N HIS A 14 0.99 -4.03 5.41
CA HIS A 14 -0.31 -3.37 5.24
C HIS A 14 -0.76 -2.68 6.52
N CYS A 15 -0.73 -3.39 7.66
CA CYS A 15 -1.16 -2.85 8.95
C CYS A 15 -0.31 -1.64 9.39
N ILE A 16 1.01 -1.70 9.27
CA ILE A 16 1.88 -0.56 9.65
C ILE A 16 1.64 0.64 8.73
N ASN A 17 1.46 0.42 7.44
CA ASN A 17 1.20 1.50 6.49
C ASN A 17 -0.19 2.16 6.68
N ASP A 18 -1.14 1.48 7.32
CA ASP A 18 -2.41 2.07 7.77
C ASP A 18 -2.29 2.78 9.13
N LEU A 19 -1.29 2.42 9.93
CA LEU A 19 -1.04 3.01 11.24
C LEU A 19 -0.29 4.35 11.15
N ILE A 20 0.75 4.44 10.31
CA ILE A 20 1.60 5.63 10.17
C ILE A 20 0.86 6.89 9.69
N PRO A 21 -0.25 6.86 8.94
CA PRO A 21 -1.05 8.03 8.63
C PRO A 21 -1.58 8.79 9.86
N GLN A 22 -1.65 8.13 11.01
CA GLN A 22 -1.97 8.76 12.29
C GLN A 22 -0.75 9.37 12.99
N GLY A 23 0.47 9.14 12.46
CA GLY A 23 1.72 9.47 13.14
C GLY A 23 2.08 8.49 14.26
N ALA A 24 1.44 7.32 14.29
CA ALA A 24 1.61 6.33 15.33
C ALA A 24 2.81 5.40 15.07
N ILE A 25 3.45 4.96 16.15
CA ILE A 25 4.52 3.97 16.17
C ILE A 25 3.95 2.64 16.65
N PRO A 26 4.28 1.50 16.01
CA PRO A 26 3.73 0.21 16.37
C PRO A 26 4.21 -0.22 17.76
N LEU A 27 3.34 -0.91 18.50
CA LEU A 27 3.65 -1.51 19.80
C LEU A 27 3.61 -3.03 19.72
N TYR A 28 2.49 -3.58 19.22
CA TYR A 28 2.32 -5.01 19.08
C TYR A 28 1.37 -5.38 17.95
N PHE A 29 1.52 -6.62 17.51
CA PHE A 29 0.76 -7.25 16.44
C PHE A 29 0.13 -8.56 16.94
N LEU A 30 -1.06 -8.85 16.44
CA LEU A 30 -1.76 -10.12 16.59
C LEU A 30 -2.22 -10.58 15.21
N ASP A 31 -2.25 -11.89 15.01
CA ASP A 31 -2.76 -12.51 13.79
C ASP A 31 -3.95 -13.43 14.06
N TYR A 32 -4.74 -13.64 13.03
CA TYR A 32 -5.75 -14.67 12.97
C TYR A 32 -5.61 -15.41 11.63
N LEU A 33 -5.34 -16.71 11.72
CA LEU A 33 -5.22 -17.59 10.56
C LEU A 33 -6.41 -18.55 10.54
N ALA A 34 -7.20 -18.55 9.47
CA ALA A 34 -8.37 -19.40 9.33
C ALA A 34 -8.23 -20.28 8.08
N PHE A 35 -8.40 -21.58 8.21
CA PHE A 35 -8.23 -22.57 7.16
C PHE A 35 -9.47 -23.42 6.95
N GLY A 36 -9.76 -23.82 5.70
CA GLY A 36 -10.69 -24.91 5.44
C GLY A 36 -10.12 -26.25 5.92
N LYS A 37 -8.83 -26.48 5.66
CA LYS A 37 -8.02 -27.60 6.16
C LYS A 37 -6.64 -27.08 6.54
N LEU A 38 -6.23 -27.37 7.76
CA LEU A 38 -4.93 -26.93 8.25
C LEU A 38 -3.79 -27.58 7.48
N ASP A 39 -2.85 -26.75 7.03
CA ASP A 39 -1.55 -27.16 6.52
C ASP A 39 -0.46 -26.51 7.39
N GLU A 40 0.21 -27.31 8.22
CA GLU A 40 1.20 -26.83 9.17
C GLU A 40 2.37 -26.11 8.48
N LYS A 41 2.76 -26.54 7.28
CA LYS A 41 3.82 -25.88 6.52
C LYS A 41 3.41 -24.47 6.10
N VAL A 42 2.18 -24.30 5.61
CA VAL A 42 1.64 -23.00 5.23
C VAL A 42 1.57 -22.06 6.44
N VAL A 43 1.11 -22.58 7.60
CA VAL A 43 1.08 -21.81 8.85
C VAL A 43 2.47 -21.34 9.24
N LEU A 44 3.46 -22.24 9.22
CA LEU A 44 4.85 -21.90 9.57
C LEU A 44 5.42 -20.82 8.65
N GLU A 45 5.22 -20.93 7.33
CA GLU A 45 5.70 -19.94 6.36
C GLU A 45 5.04 -18.54 6.60
N ILE A 46 3.74 -18.50 6.87
CA ILE A 46 3.02 -17.23 7.15
C ILE A 46 3.54 -16.61 8.45
N VAL A 47 3.62 -17.38 9.52
CA VAL A 47 4.08 -16.89 10.84
C VAL A 47 5.55 -16.44 10.79
N GLU A 48 6.39 -17.13 10.01
CA GLU A 48 7.78 -16.70 9.76
C GLU A 48 7.81 -15.32 9.08
N GLY A 49 6.97 -15.12 8.05
CA GLY A 49 6.84 -13.82 7.37
C GLY A 49 6.37 -12.70 8.31
N ILE A 50 5.35 -12.98 9.15
CA ILE A 50 4.86 -12.06 10.19
C ILE A 50 6.00 -11.69 11.16
N SER A 51 6.72 -12.70 11.66
CA SER A 51 7.82 -12.49 12.63
C SER A 51 8.94 -11.63 12.07
N GLU A 52 9.36 -11.90 10.83
CA GLU A 52 10.40 -11.11 10.15
C GLU A 52 9.97 -9.65 9.92
N ALA A 53 8.75 -9.46 9.41
CA ALA A 53 8.25 -8.11 9.13
C ALA A 53 8.07 -7.30 10.44
N CYS A 54 7.50 -7.90 11.47
CA CYS A 54 7.36 -7.27 12.79
C CYS A 54 8.72 -6.93 13.42
N SER A 55 9.71 -7.81 13.28
CA SER A 55 11.07 -7.57 13.78
C SER A 55 11.72 -6.33 13.13
N LYS A 56 11.52 -6.12 11.83
CA LYS A 56 12.06 -4.96 11.10
C LYS A 56 11.57 -3.62 11.63
N ILE A 57 10.31 -3.57 12.09
CA ILE A 57 9.67 -2.36 12.59
C ILE A 57 9.63 -2.28 14.12
N ASN A 58 10.38 -3.14 14.81
CA ASN A 58 10.39 -3.25 16.28
C ASN A 58 8.97 -3.42 16.90
N CYS A 59 8.12 -4.18 16.25
CA CYS A 59 6.76 -4.49 16.69
C CYS A 59 6.73 -5.89 17.32
N ALA A 60 6.22 -6.03 18.54
CA ALA A 60 6.13 -7.32 19.20
C ALA A 60 4.95 -8.14 18.65
N VAL A 61 5.18 -9.38 18.23
CA VAL A 61 4.09 -10.35 18.04
C VAL A 61 3.75 -10.95 19.39
N ILE A 62 2.58 -10.60 19.95
CA ILE A 62 2.23 -10.97 21.33
C ILE A 62 1.26 -12.16 21.41
N GLY A 63 0.73 -12.60 20.28
CA GLY A 63 -0.18 -13.73 20.20
C GLY A 63 -0.94 -13.73 18.88
N GLY A 64 -1.83 -14.69 18.77
CA GLY A 64 -2.70 -14.89 17.63
C GLY A 64 -3.59 -16.09 17.84
N GLU A 65 -4.35 -16.46 16.81
CA GLU A 65 -5.22 -17.64 16.83
C GLU A 65 -5.17 -18.33 15.46
N THR A 66 -5.18 -19.65 15.48
CA THR A 66 -5.27 -20.48 14.28
C THR A 66 -6.49 -21.38 14.36
N ALA A 67 -7.42 -21.23 13.43
CA ALA A 67 -8.67 -21.96 13.41
C ALA A 67 -8.80 -22.82 12.13
N THR A 68 -9.40 -24.01 12.30
CA THR A 68 -9.84 -24.82 11.17
C THR A 68 -11.37 -24.76 11.10
N LEU A 69 -11.89 -24.26 9.97
CA LEU A 69 -13.33 -23.98 9.77
C LEU A 69 -13.86 -24.73 8.54
N PRO A 70 -13.99 -26.07 8.63
CA PRO A 70 -14.55 -26.88 7.55
C PRO A 70 -16.00 -26.49 7.28
N GLY A 71 -16.35 -26.32 6.01
CA GLY A 71 -17.68 -25.86 5.58
C GLY A 71 -17.89 -24.34 5.55
N VAL A 72 -16.98 -23.56 6.13
CA VAL A 72 -16.90 -22.09 5.95
C VAL A 72 -15.96 -21.78 4.79
N TYR A 73 -14.78 -22.38 4.80
CA TYR A 73 -13.82 -22.31 3.70
C TYR A 73 -13.77 -23.63 2.92
N ASN A 74 -13.42 -23.55 1.61
CA ASN A 74 -13.08 -24.75 0.86
C ASN A 74 -11.78 -25.36 1.41
N GLU A 75 -11.50 -26.62 1.09
CA GLU A 75 -10.39 -27.40 1.68
C GLU A 75 -9.04 -26.69 1.62
N TYR A 76 -8.76 -25.95 0.54
CA TYR A 76 -7.47 -25.28 0.29
C TYR A 76 -7.51 -23.75 0.48
N ASP A 77 -8.66 -23.21 0.85
CA ASP A 77 -8.82 -21.80 1.11
C ASP A 77 -8.41 -21.46 2.54
N TYR A 78 -7.84 -20.29 2.71
CA TYR A 78 -7.50 -19.74 4.01
C TYR A 78 -7.51 -18.21 4.00
N ASP A 79 -7.71 -17.61 5.17
CA ASP A 79 -7.62 -16.18 5.42
C ASP A 79 -6.49 -15.86 6.38
N VAL A 80 -5.85 -14.71 6.15
CA VAL A 80 -4.84 -14.12 7.02
C VAL A 80 -5.31 -12.74 7.44
N VAL A 81 -5.51 -12.54 8.73
CA VAL A 81 -5.96 -11.26 9.30
C VAL A 81 -4.89 -10.75 10.26
N GLY A 82 -4.56 -9.47 10.16
CA GLY A 82 -3.64 -8.79 11.05
C GLY A 82 -4.33 -7.71 11.86
N PHE A 83 -3.90 -7.55 13.09
CA PHE A 83 -4.33 -6.48 13.98
C PHE A 83 -3.11 -5.85 14.63
N MET A 84 -2.88 -4.56 14.37
CA MET A 84 -1.74 -3.81 14.90
C MET A 84 -2.22 -2.70 15.82
N VAL A 85 -1.58 -2.58 16.98
CA VAL A 85 -1.79 -1.47 17.90
C VAL A 85 -0.53 -0.63 17.95
N GLY A 86 -0.72 0.68 17.87
CA GLY A 86 0.36 1.65 17.99
C GLY A 86 0.01 2.77 18.96
N SER A 87 0.99 3.61 19.23
CA SER A 87 0.83 4.80 20.04
C SER A 87 1.34 6.05 19.33
N VAL A 88 0.71 7.17 19.63
CA VAL A 88 1.13 8.49 19.17
C VAL A 88 0.90 9.49 20.28
N THR A 89 1.83 10.43 20.46
CA THR A 89 1.61 11.56 21.37
C THR A 89 0.60 12.52 20.75
N LYS A 90 -0.19 13.21 21.59
CA LYS A 90 -1.20 14.16 21.11
C LYS A 90 -0.61 15.23 20.16
N ASN A 91 0.64 15.64 20.38
CA ASN A 91 1.30 16.65 19.55
C ASN A 91 1.72 16.11 18.18
N ASN A 92 2.00 14.81 18.08
CA ASN A 92 2.45 14.15 16.83
C ASN A 92 1.29 13.54 16.03
N LEU A 93 0.08 13.54 16.61
CA LEU A 93 -1.12 13.06 15.89
C LEU A 93 -1.30 13.88 14.61
N LYS A 94 -1.32 13.20 13.47
CA LYS A 94 -1.57 13.83 12.17
C LYS A 94 -3.01 14.30 12.07
N SER A 95 -3.21 15.48 11.50
CA SER A 95 -4.53 16.07 11.35
C SER A 95 -4.60 16.85 10.05
N LYS A 96 -5.67 16.64 9.29
CA LYS A 96 -5.90 17.35 8.04
C LYS A 96 -6.04 18.87 8.22
N GLU A 97 -6.41 19.35 9.42
CA GLU A 97 -6.53 20.77 9.74
C GLU A 97 -5.19 21.51 9.76
N ARG A 98 -4.07 20.78 9.85
CA ARG A 98 -2.72 21.36 9.76
C ARG A 98 -2.26 21.57 8.32
N VAL A 99 -2.91 20.89 7.37
CA VAL A 99 -2.56 20.94 5.95
C VAL A 99 -3.09 22.22 5.33
N LYS A 100 -2.24 22.89 4.53
CA LYS A 100 -2.51 24.20 3.95
C LYS A 100 -2.27 24.21 2.45
N GLU A 101 -2.79 25.23 1.79
CA GLU A 101 -2.45 25.59 0.42
C GLU A 101 -0.93 25.74 0.25
N GLY A 102 -0.43 25.32 -0.90
CA GLY A 102 0.99 25.35 -1.26
C GLY A 102 1.82 24.21 -0.70
N PHE A 103 1.27 23.36 0.18
CA PHE A 103 1.97 22.18 0.68
C PHE A 103 2.29 21.23 -0.45
N LYS A 104 3.45 20.59 -0.37
CA LYS A 104 3.96 19.69 -1.40
C LYS A 104 3.53 18.25 -1.11
N LEU A 105 3.26 17.54 -2.20
CA LEU A 105 2.97 16.12 -2.21
C LEU A 105 4.26 15.40 -2.61
N ILE A 106 4.79 14.55 -1.74
CA ILE A 106 5.95 13.71 -2.03
C ILE A 106 5.45 12.29 -2.21
N GLY A 107 5.68 11.71 -3.38
CA GLY A 107 5.36 10.33 -3.70
C GLY A 107 6.47 9.37 -3.28
N MET A 108 6.09 8.20 -2.78
CA MET A 108 6.98 7.07 -2.53
C MET A 108 6.52 5.86 -3.35
N PRO A 109 7.45 5.11 -3.96
CA PRO A 109 7.09 4.05 -4.88
C PRO A 109 6.42 2.87 -4.16
N SER A 110 5.44 2.25 -4.83
CA SER A 110 4.95 0.93 -4.45
C SER A 110 5.87 -0.17 -4.97
N SER A 111 5.88 -1.31 -4.30
CA SER A 111 6.58 -2.52 -4.78
C SER A 111 5.77 -3.30 -5.83
N GLY A 112 4.47 -3.02 -5.94
CA GLY A 112 3.54 -3.72 -6.81
C GLY A 112 2.10 -3.27 -6.55
N LEU A 113 1.16 -4.21 -6.61
CA LEU A 113 -0.27 -3.94 -6.39
C LEU A 113 -0.62 -3.56 -4.95
N HIS A 114 0.22 -3.91 -3.97
CA HIS A 114 -0.01 -3.63 -2.54
C HIS A 114 -1.36 -4.13 -2.05
N THR A 115 -1.62 -5.44 -2.26
CA THR A 115 -2.84 -6.13 -1.78
C THR A 115 -4.19 -5.63 -2.34
N ASN A 116 -4.18 -4.77 -3.37
CA ASN A 116 -5.39 -4.22 -3.97
C ASN A 116 -5.49 -4.52 -5.48
N GLY A 117 -6.73 -4.66 -5.98
CA GLY A 117 -7.00 -4.88 -7.40
C GLY A 117 -6.86 -6.32 -7.88
N PHE A 118 -6.57 -7.29 -7.00
CA PHE A 118 -6.37 -8.69 -7.38
C PHE A 118 -7.59 -9.34 -8.03
N SER A 119 -8.82 -9.00 -7.64
CA SER A 119 -10.02 -9.54 -8.27
C SER A 119 -10.10 -9.18 -9.75
N LEU A 120 -9.75 -7.93 -10.10
CA LEU A 120 -9.69 -7.47 -11.49
C LEU A 120 -8.56 -8.16 -12.26
N VAL A 121 -7.37 -8.26 -11.66
CA VAL A 121 -6.21 -8.96 -12.25
C VAL A 121 -6.53 -10.44 -12.50
N ARG A 122 -7.15 -11.14 -11.56
CA ARG A 122 -7.57 -12.54 -11.71
C ARG A 122 -8.53 -12.70 -12.90
N SER A 123 -9.49 -11.78 -13.04
CA SER A 123 -10.43 -11.77 -14.16
C SER A 123 -9.75 -11.51 -15.51
N ILE A 124 -8.83 -10.52 -15.57
CA ILE A 124 -8.13 -10.15 -16.82
C ILE A 124 -7.23 -11.28 -17.32
N PHE A 125 -6.51 -11.93 -16.42
CA PHE A 125 -5.53 -12.96 -16.76
C PHE A 125 -6.07 -14.40 -16.64
N ASP A 126 -7.33 -14.56 -16.23
CA ASP A 126 -7.97 -15.87 -16.04
C ASP A 126 -7.13 -16.84 -15.19
N THR A 127 -6.60 -16.30 -14.08
CA THR A 127 -5.68 -17.05 -13.21
C THR A 127 -6.39 -18.16 -12.43
N ASP A 128 -7.70 -18.05 -12.24
CA ASP A 128 -8.52 -19.04 -11.55
C ASP A 128 -8.69 -20.33 -12.40
N SER A 129 -8.72 -20.19 -13.72
CA SER A 129 -8.80 -21.34 -14.62
C SER A 129 -7.45 -22.05 -14.79
N SER A 130 -6.33 -21.32 -14.71
CA SER A 130 -5.00 -21.89 -14.87
C SER A 130 -3.90 -21.08 -14.22
N ILE A 131 -3.20 -21.71 -13.27
CA ILE A 131 -1.99 -21.14 -12.65
C ILE A 131 -0.88 -20.85 -13.67
N LYS A 132 -0.86 -21.54 -14.82
CA LYS A 132 0.10 -21.31 -15.92
C LYS A 132 0.01 -19.88 -16.47
N ASN A 133 -1.15 -19.22 -16.31
CA ASN A 133 -1.34 -17.85 -16.73
C ASN A 133 -0.47 -16.87 -15.94
N LEU A 134 -0.02 -17.23 -14.75
CA LEU A 134 0.95 -16.47 -13.96
C LEU A 134 2.38 -16.52 -14.52
N SER A 135 2.71 -17.50 -15.35
CA SER A 135 4.05 -17.64 -15.99
C SER A 135 4.23 -16.73 -17.22
N GLN A 136 3.25 -15.89 -17.56
CA GLN A 136 3.33 -14.95 -18.67
C GLN A 136 4.46 -13.94 -18.43
N LYS A 137 5.23 -13.65 -19.49
CA LYS A 137 6.21 -12.56 -19.46
C LYS A 137 5.51 -11.21 -19.49
N VAL A 138 5.93 -10.32 -18.60
CA VAL A 138 5.52 -8.91 -18.62
C VAL A 138 6.53 -8.15 -19.48
N PRO A 139 6.11 -7.33 -20.46
CA PRO A 139 7.01 -6.57 -21.32
C PRO A 139 7.96 -5.68 -20.52
N ASN A 140 9.24 -5.71 -20.87
CA ASN A 140 10.34 -4.98 -20.22
C ASN A 140 10.58 -5.33 -18.76
N GLU A 141 10.15 -6.53 -18.34
CA GLU A 141 10.44 -7.10 -17.02
C GLU A 141 11.20 -8.42 -17.18
N GLU A 142 12.12 -8.69 -16.25
CA GLU A 142 12.81 -9.98 -16.17
C GLU A 142 11.93 -11.03 -15.50
N ARG A 143 11.13 -10.61 -14.55
CA ARG A 143 10.19 -11.43 -13.78
C ARG A 143 8.90 -11.69 -14.54
N ASN A 144 8.30 -12.86 -14.31
CA ASN A 144 6.97 -13.18 -14.85
C ASN A 144 5.84 -12.50 -14.06
N LEU A 145 4.63 -12.57 -14.59
CA LEU A 145 3.45 -11.96 -14.00
C LEU A 145 3.24 -12.38 -12.53
N GLY A 146 3.34 -13.67 -12.25
CA GLY A 146 3.11 -14.20 -10.89
C GLY A 146 4.15 -13.69 -9.89
N GLU A 147 5.42 -13.59 -10.28
CA GLU A 147 6.48 -13.04 -9.43
C GLU A 147 6.27 -11.56 -9.14
N LEU A 148 5.82 -10.78 -10.13
CA LEU A 148 5.49 -9.37 -9.94
C LEU A 148 4.24 -9.17 -9.08
N LEU A 149 3.23 -10.02 -9.23
CA LEU A 149 2.01 -9.97 -8.42
C LEU A 149 2.24 -10.40 -6.98
N ALA A 150 3.21 -11.30 -6.74
CA ALA A 150 3.56 -11.81 -5.42
C ALA A 150 4.65 -10.97 -4.71
N GLU A 151 5.05 -9.84 -5.29
CA GLU A 151 6.01 -8.92 -4.66
C GLU A 151 5.44 -8.42 -3.34
N PRO A 152 6.15 -8.59 -2.22
CA PRO A 152 5.66 -8.15 -0.92
C PRO A 152 5.37 -6.65 -0.86
N HIS A 153 4.32 -6.30 -0.13
CA HIS A 153 3.92 -4.95 0.18
C HIS A 153 5.08 -4.19 0.84
N ARG A 154 5.47 -3.03 0.29
CA ARG A 154 6.56 -2.20 0.85
C ARG A 154 6.18 -1.67 2.22
N GLU A 155 7.09 -1.72 3.16
CA GLU A 155 7.01 -1.07 4.46
C GLU A 155 7.62 0.33 4.35
N TYR A 156 6.96 1.35 4.89
CA TYR A 156 7.37 2.74 4.76
C TYR A 156 7.82 3.39 6.07
N LEU A 157 7.50 2.82 7.24
CA LEU A 157 7.89 3.41 8.53
C LEU A 157 9.39 3.59 8.63
N SER A 158 10.16 2.59 8.22
CA SER A 158 11.62 2.63 8.27
C SER A 158 12.22 3.77 7.44
N ASP A 159 11.59 4.09 6.31
CA ASP A 159 12.03 5.15 5.41
C ASP A 159 11.76 6.55 5.96
N ILE A 160 10.67 6.74 6.73
CA ILE A 160 10.20 8.06 7.18
C ILE A 160 10.36 8.31 8.67
N PHE A 161 10.75 7.30 9.46
CA PHE A 161 10.75 7.35 10.92
C PHE A 161 11.52 8.55 11.50
N THR A 162 12.68 8.87 10.95
CA THR A 162 13.55 9.93 11.45
C THR A 162 12.99 11.34 11.29
N PHE A 163 12.12 11.56 10.30
CA PHE A 163 11.49 12.83 9.98
C PHE A 163 9.95 12.79 9.97
N ILE A 164 9.37 11.76 10.57
CA ILE A 164 7.91 11.61 10.61
C ILE A 164 7.20 12.82 11.23
N ASN A 165 7.86 13.52 12.14
CA ASN A 165 7.32 14.73 12.78
C ASN A 165 7.32 15.96 11.86
N ASP A 166 8.12 15.98 10.81
CA ASP A 166 8.20 17.04 9.81
C ASP A 166 7.17 16.86 8.68
N ILE A 167 6.42 15.76 8.71
CA ILE A 167 5.35 15.45 7.78
C ILE A 167 4.02 15.89 8.41
N GLU A 168 3.23 16.67 7.70
CA GLU A 168 1.95 17.16 8.23
C GLU A 168 0.81 16.14 8.07
N ALA A 169 0.79 15.42 6.93
CA ALA A 169 -0.16 14.34 6.72
C ALA A 169 0.45 13.24 5.84
N ILE A 170 -0.06 12.03 6.00
CA ILE A 170 0.39 10.84 5.27
C ILE A 170 -0.84 10.14 4.69
N SER A 171 -0.77 9.75 3.42
CA SER A 171 -1.81 8.96 2.77
C SER A 171 -1.24 7.64 2.27
N HIS A 172 -1.68 6.53 2.83
CA HIS A 172 -1.43 5.19 2.30
C HIS A 172 -2.36 4.95 1.10
N ILE A 173 -1.79 4.62 -0.05
CA ILE A 173 -2.55 4.46 -1.29
C ILE A 173 -2.98 3.00 -1.45
N THR A 174 -4.22 2.74 -1.09
CA THR A 174 -4.87 1.43 -1.12
C THR A 174 -5.98 1.38 -2.20
N GLY A 175 -6.98 0.53 -2.02
CA GLY A 175 -8.14 0.44 -2.91
C GLY A 175 -8.81 1.79 -3.14
N GLY A 176 -9.03 2.12 -4.41
CA GLY A 176 -9.52 3.43 -4.83
C GLY A 176 -8.43 4.40 -5.26
N GLY A 177 -7.15 3.98 -5.21
CA GLY A 177 -6.00 4.72 -5.73
C GLY A 177 -5.84 6.12 -5.13
N LEU A 178 -5.17 7.00 -5.88
CA LEU A 178 -4.94 8.38 -5.48
C LEU A 178 -6.24 9.16 -5.29
N TYR A 179 -7.24 8.93 -6.13
CA TYR A 179 -8.51 9.67 -6.11
C TYR A 179 -9.29 9.52 -4.80
N LYS A 180 -9.28 8.34 -4.18
CA LYS A 180 -10.08 8.08 -2.97
C LYS A 180 -9.29 8.18 -1.67
N ASN A 181 -7.96 8.01 -1.71
CA ASN A 181 -7.15 8.02 -0.48
C ASN A 181 -6.63 9.41 -0.12
N LEU A 182 -6.11 10.18 -1.08
CA LEU A 182 -5.59 11.52 -0.80
C LEU A 182 -6.60 12.48 -0.15
N PRO A 183 -7.88 12.58 -0.59
CA PRO A 183 -8.83 13.53 0.01
C PRO A 183 -9.14 13.30 1.49
N ARG A 184 -8.78 12.15 2.04
CA ARG A 184 -9.01 11.83 3.45
C ARG A 184 -8.10 12.61 4.41
N VAL A 185 -6.95 13.09 3.88
CA VAL A 185 -5.85 13.62 4.71
C VAL A 185 -5.58 15.11 4.53
N PHE A 186 -6.43 15.82 3.77
CA PHE A 186 -6.38 17.29 3.65
C PHE A 186 -7.79 17.92 3.67
N PRO A 187 -7.91 19.23 3.93
CA PRO A 187 -9.21 19.93 3.99
C PRO A 187 -9.96 19.94 2.65
N ASN A 188 -11.29 19.92 2.70
CA ASN A 188 -12.17 19.85 1.52
C ASN A 188 -12.10 21.08 0.58
N ASN A 189 -11.55 22.20 1.04
CA ASN A 189 -11.32 23.41 0.25
C ASN A 189 -9.99 23.40 -0.51
N LEU A 190 -9.25 22.29 -0.46
CA LEU A 190 -8.02 22.08 -1.20
C LEU A 190 -8.18 20.98 -2.26
N GLN A 191 -7.35 21.04 -3.28
CA GLN A 191 -7.22 20.08 -4.36
C GLN A 191 -5.78 19.63 -4.48
N ALA A 192 -5.56 18.33 -4.61
CA ALA A 192 -4.26 17.76 -4.95
C ALA A 192 -4.05 17.83 -6.47
N LYS A 193 -3.07 18.62 -6.88
CA LYS A 193 -2.63 18.76 -8.28
C LYS A 193 -1.40 17.91 -8.49
N ILE A 194 -1.55 16.80 -9.19
CA ILE A 194 -0.53 15.77 -9.38
C ILE A 194 0.02 15.84 -10.79
N SER A 195 1.33 15.90 -10.92
CA SER A 195 2.00 15.81 -12.22
C SER A 195 2.20 14.35 -12.58
N LYS A 196 1.48 13.87 -13.60
CA LYS A 196 1.58 12.51 -14.12
C LYS A 196 2.97 12.15 -14.63
N ASN A 197 3.72 13.14 -15.09
CA ASN A 197 5.07 12.95 -15.62
C ASN A 197 6.15 12.94 -14.52
N SER A 198 5.78 13.11 -13.25
CA SER A 198 6.72 13.13 -12.13
C SER A 198 7.29 11.76 -11.78
N TRP A 199 6.67 10.67 -12.26
CA TRP A 199 7.17 9.29 -12.05
C TRP A 199 6.92 8.40 -13.26
N ASN A 200 7.64 7.30 -13.31
CA ASN A 200 7.41 6.26 -14.31
C ASN A 200 6.43 5.23 -13.77
N ILE A 201 5.26 5.12 -14.38
CA ILE A 201 4.30 4.04 -14.04
C ILE A 201 4.97 2.70 -14.34
N PRO A 202 5.03 1.76 -13.36
CA PRO A 202 5.67 0.45 -13.55
C PRO A 202 5.02 -0.37 -14.68
N ASN A 203 5.83 -1.19 -15.34
CA ASN A 203 5.41 -1.98 -16.50
C ASN A 203 4.27 -2.95 -16.20
N LEU A 204 4.19 -3.45 -14.96
CA LEU A 204 3.08 -4.29 -14.49
C LEU A 204 1.73 -3.60 -14.72
N PHE A 205 1.57 -2.33 -14.32
CA PHE A 205 0.32 -1.60 -14.48
C PHE A 205 -0.01 -1.33 -15.94
N LYS A 206 1.01 -0.98 -16.77
CA LYS A 206 0.83 -0.81 -18.24
C LYS A 206 0.37 -2.11 -18.89
N TYR A 207 0.92 -3.24 -18.46
CA TYR A 207 0.55 -4.56 -18.97
C TYR A 207 -0.87 -4.96 -18.57
N ILE A 208 -1.26 -4.72 -17.31
CA ILE A 208 -2.64 -4.92 -16.82
C ILE A 208 -3.61 -4.06 -17.64
N GLN A 209 -3.31 -2.78 -17.83
CA GLN A 209 -4.12 -1.85 -18.61
C GLN A 209 -4.35 -2.35 -20.04
N GLN A 210 -3.27 -2.73 -20.72
CA GLN A 210 -3.31 -3.23 -22.09
C GLN A 210 -4.12 -4.53 -22.21
N LYS A 211 -3.90 -5.47 -21.33
CA LYS A 211 -4.57 -6.78 -21.33
C LYS A 211 -6.05 -6.69 -20.97
N GLY A 212 -6.40 -5.83 -20.03
CA GLY A 212 -7.77 -5.58 -19.60
C GLY A 212 -8.52 -4.59 -20.49
N ASN A 213 -7.84 -3.96 -21.47
CA ASN A 213 -8.40 -2.86 -22.27
C ASN A 213 -9.07 -1.78 -21.39
N LEU A 214 -8.41 -1.44 -20.27
CA LEU A 214 -8.91 -0.49 -19.28
C LEU A 214 -8.54 0.93 -19.67
N ASN A 215 -9.46 1.88 -19.43
CA ASN A 215 -9.11 3.28 -19.58
C ASN A 215 -8.23 3.77 -18.42
N GLU A 216 -7.57 4.89 -18.60
CA GLU A 216 -6.62 5.41 -17.64
C GLU A 216 -7.28 5.76 -16.30
N LYS A 217 -8.47 6.32 -16.33
CA LYS A 217 -9.21 6.69 -15.12
C LYS A 217 -9.53 5.47 -14.26
N GLU A 218 -9.99 4.38 -14.88
CA GLU A 218 -10.22 3.10 -14.20
C GLU A 218 -8.95 2.57 -13.53
N MET A 219 -7.81 2.68 -14.22
CA MET A 219 -6.53 2.25 -13.65
C MET A 219 -6.19 3.03 -12.36
N PHE A 220 -6.32 4.36 -12.37
CA PHE A 220 -6.08 5.20 -11.19
C PHE A 220 -7.16 5.08 -10.10
N GLU A 221 -8.36 4.60 -10.42
CA GLU A 221 -9.41 4.33 -9.44
C GLU A 221 -9.25 2.98 -8.74
N VAL A 222 -8.60 2.00 -9.38
CA VAL A 222 -8.42 0.64 -8.83
C VAL A 222 -7.04 0.48 -8.21
N PHE A 223 -5.99 0.95 -8.88
CA PHE A 223 -4.60 0.67 -8.56
C PHE A 223 -3.86 1.90 -8.02
N ASN A 224 -2.79 1.63 -7.29
CA ASN A 224 -1.87 2.66 -6.80
C ASN A 224 -0.98 3.28 -7.91
N MET A 225 -0.93 2.68 -9.08
CA MET A 225 -0.17 3.12 -10.27
C MET A 225 1.33 3.38 -10.02
N GLY A 226 1.91 2.70 -9.03
CA GLY A 226 3.32 2.86 -8.65
C GLY A 226 3.55 3.85 -7.51
N VAL A 227 2.50 4.45 -6.96
CA VAL A 227 2.56 5.36 -5.80
C VAL A 227 1.94 4.65 -4.60
N GLY A 228 2.74 4.20 -3.66
CA GLY A 228 2.23 3.44 -2.51
C GLY A 228 1.96 4.30 -1.27
N LEU A 229 2.72 5.38 -1.08
CA LEU A 229 2.53 6.35 -0.01
C LEU A 229 2.67 7.77 -0.54
N VAL A 230 1.92 8.71 0.02
CA VAL A 230 2.07 10.14 -0.26
C VAL A 230 2.25 10.89 1.06
N LEU A 231 3.32 11.68 1.14
CA LEU A 231 3.61 12.56 2.27
C LEU A 231 3.17 13.98 1.88
N ILE A 232 2.47 14.66 2.79
CA ILE A 232 2.11 16.07 2.65
C ILE A 232 2.98 16.88 3.60
N VAL A 233 3.75 17.79 3.04
CA VAL A 233 4.82 18.49 3.78
C VAL A 233 4.81 19.99 3.51
N ASP A 234 5.31 20.77 4.49
CA ASP A 234 5.58 22.20 4.27
C ASP A 234 6.59 22.37 3.12
N PRO A 235 6.37 23.34 2.21
CA PRO A 235 7.31 23.61 1.10
C PRO A 235 8.77 23.79 1.52
N ASN A 236 9.00 24.38 2.70
CA ASN A 236 10.35 24.62 3.21
C ASN A 236 11.10 23.33 3.58
N ASN A 237 10.37 22.27 3.90
CA ASN A 237 10.93 20.96 4.29
C ASN A 237 11.00 19.98 3.12
N SER A 238 10.32 20.28 2.00
CA SER A 238 10.08 19.30 0.92
C SER A 238 11.36 18.74 0.31
N GLN A 239 12.34 19.60 0.01
CA GLN A 239 13.61 19.16 -0.59
C GLN A 239 14.44 18.33 0.39
N ASN A 240 14.50 18.74 1.66
CA ASN A 240 15.22 17.98 2.68
C ASN A 240 14.63 16.58 2.88
N ILE A 241 13.29 16.42 2.83
CA ILE A 241 12.64 15.12 2.94
C ILE A 241 12.93 14.26 1.71
N ILE A 242 12.89 14.83 0.50
CA ILE A 242 13.24 14.10 -0.73
C ILE A 242 14.69 13.62 -0.67
N ASP A 243 15.61 14.45 -0.22
CA ASP A 243 17.04 14.10 -0.12
C ASP A 243 17.31 12.98 0.90
N GLN A 244 16.51 12.90 1.99
CA GLN A 244 16.62 11.88 3.02
C GLN A 244 15.86 10.60 2.67
N CYS A 245 14.75 10.69 1.93
CA CYS A 245 13.89 9.57 1.61
C CYS A 245 14.25 9.01 0.24
N LYS A 246 15.01 7.92 0.24
CA LYS A 246 15.44 7.26 -1.00
C LYS A 246 14.24 6.90 -1.89
N ASP A 247 14.41 7.11 -3.18
CA ASP A 247 13.42 6.82 -4.23
C ASP A 247 12.11 7.64 -4.16
N SER A 248 12.03 8.65 -3.27
CA SER A 248 10.89 9.58 -3.25
C SER A 248 11.05 10.70 -4.28
N TRP A 249 9.94 11.32 -4.65
CA TRP A 249 9.93 12.42 -5.62
C TRP A 249 8.83 13.44 -5.34
N LEU A 250 8.98 14.65 -5.87
CA LEU A 250 7.92 15.64 -5.88
C LEU A 250 6.79 15.17 -6.80
N LEU A 251 5.66 14.77 -6.21
CA LEU A 251 4.48 14.27 -6.92
C LEU A 251 3.57 15.41 -7.41
N GLY A 252 3.47 16.49 -6.63
CA GLY A 252 2.57 17.60 -6.90
C GLY A 252 2.45 18.57 -5.73
N GLU A 253 1.34 19.29 -5.69
CA GLU A 253 1.06 20.27 -4.64
C GLU A 253 -0.42 20.39 -4.32
N LEU A 254 -0.73 21.00 -3.18
CA LEU A 254 -2.09 21.35 -2.80
C LEU A 254 -2.40 22.80 -3.21
N VAL A 255 -3.48 22.98 -3.93
CA VAL A 255 -3.98 24.26 -4.40
C VAL A 255 -5.39 24.52 -3.87
N PRO A 256 -5.89 25.78 -3.87
CA PRO A 256 -7.28 26.06 -3.55
C PRO A 256 -8.22 25.31 -4.49
N LYS A 257 -9.31 24.79 -3.94
CA LYS A 257 -10.34 24.08 -4.68
C LYS A 257 -11.62 24.92 -4.75
N ASN A 258 -12.15 25.12 -5.95
CA ASN A 258 -13.46 25.73 -6.15
C ASN A 258 -14.60 24.73 -5.87
N ILE A 259 -15.81 25.27 -5.64
CA ILE A 259 -17.03 24.47 -5.52
C ILE A 259 -17.25 23.75 -6.86
N ASN A 260 -17.46 22.45 -6.84
CA ASN A 260 -17.64 21.53 -7.99
C ASN A 260 -16.35 21.05 -8.70
N GLU A 261 -15.17 21.40 -8.23
CA GLU A 261 -13.94 20.77 -8.73
C GLU A 261 -13.67 19.43 -8.03
N GLU A 262 -12.95 18.55 -8.73
CA GLU A 262 -12.47 17.27 -8.16
C GLU A 262 -11.44 17.55 -7.05
N SER A 263 -11.38 16.69 -6.05
CA SER A 263 -10.39 16.84 -4.97
C SER A 263 -8.98 16.41 -5.38
N VAL A 264 -8.86 15.63 -6.44
CA VAL A 264 -7.57 15.18 -7.02
C VAL A 264 -7.63 15.35 -8.53
N VAL A 265 -6.64 16.02 -9.07
CA VAL A 265 -6.44 16.16 -10.52
C VAL A 265 -5.06 15.62 -10.88
N ILE A 266 -4.99 14.73 -11.87
CA ILE A 266 -3.76 14.13 -12.40
C ILE A 266 -3.59 14.64 -13.84
N GLU A 267 -2.56 15.44 -14.10
CA GLU A 267 -2.31 16.13 -15.38
C GLU A 267 -0.86 15.97 -15.89
#